data_4d4ab064d17b32eb7063143242b0c114
#
_entry.id   4d4ab064d17b32eb7063143242b0c114
#
_cell.length_a   1.000
_cell.length_b   1.000
_cell.length_c   1.000
_cell.angle_alpha   90.00
_cell.angle_beta   90.00
_cell.angle_gamma   90.00
#
_symmetry.space_group_name_H-M   'P 1'
#
loop_
_entity.id
_entity.type
_entity.pdbx_description
1 polymer ?
#
loop_
_entity_poly.entity_id
_entity_poly.type
_entity_poly.pdbx_seq_one_letter_code
_entity_poly.pdbx_strand_id
1 'polypeptide(L)'
;MPNSSEPSQVTRWYDYITRVTEGMTARDVAARAGFDESAMTRWKKGMNADPKFVVQFARAFHQNVLKALVEAELITDEEAALHEVRIGVEDMTTHQLLEELAQRIDTNGHRHP
;
A
#
# COMPACT_ATOMS: atom_id res chain seq x y z
N MET A 1 -21.35 -1.19 -21.16
CA MET A 1 -21.38 -1.15 -20.64
C MET A 1 -21.19 -1.10 -20.02
N PRO A 2 -21.28 -1.25 -20.37
CA PRO A 2 -21.34 -1.14 -19.67
C PRO A 2 -20.90 -1.02 -18.95
N ASN A 3 -21.08 -0.95 -19.21
CA ASN A 3 -20.93 -0.85 -18.49
C ASN A 3 -20.40 -0.70 -17.79
N SER A 4 -20.42 -0.72 -18.29
CA SER A 4 -20.19 -0.53 -17.67
C SER A 4 -20.13 -0.17 -16.76
N SER A 5 -20.27 -0.10 -16.84
CA SER A 5 -20.56 0.55 -16.06
C SER A 5 -20.87 0.37 -14.78
N GLU A 6 -21.55 -0.14 -14.40
CA GLU A 6 -21.94 -0.38 -13.28
C GLU A 6 -20.99 -0.82 -12.35
N PRO A 7 -20.29 -1.61 -12.61
CA PRO A 7 -19.27 -2.02 -11.73
C PRO A 7 -18.40 -0.90 -11.32
N SER A 8 -18.48 0.14 -12.00
CA SER A 8 -17.65 1.25 -11.71
C SER A 8 -17.87 1.85 -10.33
N GLN A 9 -18.83 1.32 -9.59
CA GLN A 9 -19.02 1.82 -8.24
C GLN A 9 -18.04 1.25 -7.25
N VAL A 10 -17.38 0.18 -7.62
CA VAL A 10 -16.39 -0.44 -6.75
C VAL A 10 -15.11 0.36 -6.83
N THR A 11 -14.52 0.67 -5.68
CA THR A 11 -13.29 1.43 -5.68
C THR A 11 -12.14 0.58 -6.17
N ARG A 12 -11.11 1.23 -6.66
CA ARG A 12 -9.89 0.55 -7.06
C ARG A 12 -9.30 -0.18 -5.84
N TRP A 13 -9.39 0.43 -4.67
CA TRP A 13 -8.93 -0.17 -3.43
C TRP A 13 -9.65 -1.47 -3.13
N TYR A 14 -10.97 -1.47 -3.25
CA TYR A 14 -11.73 -2.68 -2.97
C TYR A 14 -11.36 -3.79 -3.94
N ASP A 15 -11.18 -3.44 -5.21
CA ASP A 15 -10.77 -4.39 -6.20
C ASP A 15 -9.41 -4.99 -5.87
N TYR A 16 -8.48 -4.15 -5.42
CA TYR A 16 -7.17 -4.62 -5.02
C TYR A 16 -7.29 -5.61 -3.85
N ILE A 17 -8.09 -5.26 -2.84
CA ILE A 17 -8.28 -6.14 -1.70
C ILE A 17 -8.81 -7.51 -2.14
N THR A 18 -9.80 -7.51 -3.01
CA THR A 18 -10.39 -8.78 -3.42
C THR A 18 -9.40 -9.65 -4.18
N ARG A 19 -8.53 -9.02 -4.96
CA ARG A 19 -7.50 -9.77 -5.66
C ARG A 19 -6.48 -10.39 -4.70
N VAL A 20 -6.07 -9.60 -3.72
CA VAL A 20 -5.08 -10.07 -2.76
C VAL A 20 -5.63 -11.19 -1.88
N THR A 21 -6.92 -11.09 -1.54
CA THR A 21 -7.52 -12.01 -0.60
C THR A 21 -8.49 -12.98 -1.27
N GLU A 22 -8.20 -13.32 -2.50
CA GLU A 22 -9.07 -14.20 -3.25
C GLU A 22 -9.40 -15.44 -2.43
N GLY A 23 -10.68 -15.77 -2.36
CA GLY A 23 -11.10 -16.94 -1.60
C GLY A 23 -11.49 -16.65 -0.17
N MET A 24 -11.24 -15.46 0.33
CA MET A 24 -11.61 -15.12 1.71
C MET A 24 -12.90 -14.33 1.72
N THR A 25 -13.68 -14.49 2.78
CA THR A 25 -14.88 -13.68 2.93
C THR A 25 -14.51 -12.30 3.45
N ALA A 26 -15.41 -11.34 3.27
CA ALA A 26 -15.17 -9.99 3.79
C ALA A 26 -14.97 -10.02 5.29
N ARG A 27 -15.72 -10.86 5.98
CA ARG A 27 -15.58 -10.98 7.42
C ARG A 27 -14.17 -11.44 7.81
N ASP A 28 -13.67 -12.45 7.10
CA ASP A 28 -12.36 -12.99 7.41
C ASP A 28 -11.26 -11.96 7.11
N VAL A 29 -11.41 -11.23 6.01
CA VAL A 29 -10.45 -10.20 5.66
C VAL A 29 -10.43 -9.13 6.73
N ALA A 30 -11.60 -8.66 7.13
CA ALA A 30 -11.68 -7.60 8.14
C ALA A 30 -11.11 -8.06 9.46
N ALA A 31 -11.43 -9.29 9.85
CA ALA A 31 -10.93 -9.81 11.12
C ALA A 31 -9.41 -9.89 11.11
N ARG A 32 -8.85 -10.37 10.01
CA ARG A 32 -7.40 -10.52 9.93
C ARG A 32 -6.70 -9.18 9.87
N ALA A 33 -7.28 -8.23 9.17
CA ALA A 33 -6.67 -6.92 9.04
C ALA A 33 -6.89 -6.04 10.26
N GLY A 34 -7.89 -6.35 11.06
CA GLY A 34 -8.14 -5.61 12.28
C GLY A 34 -9.08 -4.43 12.11
N PHE A 35 -9.96 -4.47 11.13
CA PHE A 35 -10.95 -3.41 10.98
C PHE A 35 -12.35 -4.00 10.84
N ASP A 36 -13.36 -3.13 10.87
CA ASP A 36 -14.73 -3.56 10.78
C ASP A 36 -15.10 -4.02 9.39
N GLU A 37 -15.93 -5.04 9.33
CA GLU A 37 -16.44 -5.50 8.04
C GLU A 37 -17.21 -4.38 7.34
N SER A 38 -17.80 -3.46 8.10
CA SER A 38 -18.54 -2.35 7.50
C SER A 38 -17.62 -1.46 6.64
N ALA A 39 -16.35 -1.41 6.94
CA ALA A 39 -15.41 -0.66 6.11
C ALA A 39 -15.36 -1.25 4.72
N MET A 40 -15.34 -2.58 4.63
CA MET A 40 -15.33 -3.26 3.35
C MET A 40 -16.58 -2.92 2.55
N THR A 41 -17.71 -2.87 3.22
CA THR A 41 -18.96 -2.53 2.56
C THR A 41 -18.92 -1.12 1.99
N ARG A 42 -18.37 -0.17 2.74
CA ARG A 42 -18.27 1.20 2.26
C ARG A 42 -17.38 1.28 1.03
N TRP A 43 -16.24 0.58 1.04
CA TRP A 43 -15.33 0.59 -0.10
C TRP A 43 -15.97 -0.04 -1.32
N LYS A 44 -16.73 -1.09 -1.11
CA LYS A 44 -17.42 -1.74 -2.20
C LYS A 44 -18.43 -0.80 -2.85
N LYS A 45 -18.96 0.14 -2.08
CA LYS A 45 -19.94 1.09 -2.57
C LYS A 45 -19.32 2.38 -3.10
N GLY A 46 -18.00 2.43 -3.17
CA GLY A 46 -17.35 3.57 -3.80
C GLY A 46 -16.63 4.54 -2.88
N MET A 47 -16.64 4.27 -1.59
CA MET A 47 -15.93 5.16 -0.68
C MET A 47 -14.47 4.78 -0.58
N ASN A 48 -13.64 5.78 -0.49
CA ASN A 48 -12.19 5.57 -0.40
C ASN A 48 -11.79 5.19 1.02
N ALA A 49 -10.65 4.53 1.11
CA ALA A 49 -10.14 4.08 2.41
C ALA A 49 -9.25 5.13 3.04
N ASP A 50 -9.31 5.22 4.36
CA ASP A 50 -8.37 6.03 5.10
C ASP A 50 -7.00 5.41 5.07
N PRO A 51 -5.95 6.21 5.11
CA PRO A 51 -4.59 5.65 5.09
C PRO A 51 -4.34 4.61 6.16
N LYS A 52 -4.91 4.77 7.34
CA LYS A 52 -4.65 3.81 8.40
C LYS A 52 -5.17 2.43 8.07
N PHE A 53 -6.31 2.34 7.40
CA PHE A 53 -6.85 1.05 7.00
C PHE A 53 -5.97 0.40 5.94
N VAL A 54 -5.45 1.24 5.04
CA VAL A 54 -4.59 0.75 3.97
C VAL A 54 -3.32 0.14 4.54
N VAL A 55 -2.71 0.83 5.50
CA VAL A 55 -1.50 0.34 6.13
C VAL A 55 -1.78 -0.92 6.93
N GLN A 56 -2.91 -0.94 7.66
CA GLN A 56 -3.28 -2.13 8.42
C GLN A 56 -3.43 -3.35 7.51
N PHE A 57 -4.12 -3.16 6.39
CA PHE A 57 -4.32 -4.25 5.44
C PHE A 57 -2.99 -4.74 4.89
N ALA A 58 -2.15 -3.82 4.46
CA ALA A 58 -0.89 -4.19 3.86
C ALA A 58 -0.04 -5.00 4.83
N ARG A 59 -0.01 -4.58 6.08
CA ARG A 59 0.76 -5.29 7.08
C ARG A 59 0.19 -6.66 7.38
N ALA A 60 -1.14 -6.74 7.48
CA ALA A 60 -1.78 -8.01 7.83
C ALA A 60 -1.60 -9.05 6.74
N PHE A 61 -1.57 -8.63 5.49
CA PHE A 61 -1.47 -9.54 4.37
C PHE A 61 -0.10 -9.51 3.69
N HIS A 62 0.87 -8.91 4.36
CA HIS A 62 2.26 -8.89 3.87
C HIS A 62 2.39 -8.28 2.48
N GLN A 63 1.65 -7.22 2.25
CA GLN A 63 1.69 -6.51 0.99
C GLN A 63 2.59 -5.29 1.11
N ASN A 64 3.10 -4.85 -0.03
CA ASN A 64 3.90 -3.64 -0.06
C ASN A 64 3.01 -2.46 0.30
N VAL A 65 3.39 -1.70 1.32
CA VAL A 65 2.58 -0.59 1.80
C VAL A 65 2.44 0.50 0.75
N LEU A 66 3.51 0.80 0.03
CA LEU A 66 3.45 1.83 -1.00
C LEU A 66 2.51 1.43 -2.12
N LYS A 67 2.58 0.18 -2.53
CA LYS A 67 1.68 -0.33 -3.54
C LYS A 67 0.23 -0.23 -3.08
N ALA A 68 -0.01 -0.59 -1.83
CA ALA A 68 -1.36 -0.51 -1.28
C ALA A 68 -1.87 0.93 -1.28
N LEU A 69 -1.00 1.88 -0.95
CA LEU A 69 -1.39 3.29 -0.96
C LEU A 69 -1.71 3.79 -2.36
N VAL A 70 -0.98 3.29 -3.35
CA VAL A 70 -1.29 3.62 -4.74
C VAL A 70 -2.65 3.06 -5.13
N GLU A 71 -2.92 1.82 -4.74
CA GLU A 71 -4.20 1.20 -5.08
C GLU A 71 -5.36 1.89 -4.39
N ALA A 72 -5.12 2.50 -3.25
CA ALA A 72 -6.13 3.27 -2.57
C ALA A 72 -6.21 4.70 -3.10
N GLU A 73 -5.36 5.02 -4.07
CA GLU A 73 -5.33 6.34 -4.70
C GLU A 73 -4.95 7.45 -3.72
N LEU A 74 -4.17 7.10 -2.72
CA LEU A 74 -3.69 8.06 -1.75
C LEU A 74 -2.37 8.66 -2.18
N ILE A 75 -1.61 7.94 -2.98
CA ILE A 75 -0.40 8.46 -3.60
C ILE A 75 -0.37 7.99 -5.05
N THR A 76 0.47 8.60 -5.84
CA THR A 76 0.58 8.25 -7.25
C THR A 76 1.65 7.19 -7.46
N ASP A 77 1.62 6.58 -8.63
CA ASP A 77 2.65 5.63 -9.02
C ASP A 77 4.02 6.27 -9.00
N GLU A 78 4.11 7.52 -9.45
CA GLU A 78 5.39 8.22 -9.45
C GLU A 78 5.91 8.42 -8.04
N GLU A 79 5.02 8.79 -7.12
CA GLU A 79 5.44 8.98 -5.75
C GLU A 79 5.96 7.70 -5.14
N ALA A 80 5.28 6.59 -5.40
CA ALA A 80 5.69 5.30 -4.90
C ALA A 80 7.03 4.89 -5.52
N ALA A 81 7.19 5.14 -6.80
CA ALA A 81 8.42 4.76 -7.50
C ALA A 81 9.63 5.53 -6.97
N LEU A 82 9.44 6.81 -6.70
CA LEU A 82 10.51 7.60 -6.13
C LEU A 82 10.96 7.06 -4.80
N HIS A 83 10.01 6.67 -3.99
CA HIS A 83 10.34 6.13 -2.69
C HIS A 83 11.04 4.78 -2.82
N GLU A 84 10.60 3.97 -3.73
CA GLU A 84 11.21 2.67 -3.94
C GLU A 84 12.62 2.78 -4.48
N VAL A 85 12.86 3.74 -5.32
CA VAL A 85 14.22 3.96 -5.80
C VAL A 85 15.13 4.34 -4.63
N ARG A 86 14.60 5.17 -3.77
CA ARG A 86 15.35 5.62 -2.63
C ARG A 86 15.72 4.50 -1.68
N ILE A 87 14.85 3.55 -1.49
CA ILE A 87 15.19 2.41 -0.69
C ILE A 87 15.32 1.24 -1.62
N GLY A 88 15.74 1.47 -2.82
CA GLY A 88 15.93 0.46 -3.81
C GLY A 88 16.98 -0.50 -3.40
N VAL A 89 17.59 -0.19 -2.33
CA VAL A 89 18.54 -1.09 -1.73
C VAL A 89 17.80 -1.98 -0.79
N GLU A 90 16.52 -2.04 -0.99
CA GLU A 90 15.67 -2.71 -0.10
C GLU A 90 15.88 -4.15 0.07
N ASP A 91 16.48 -4.78 -0.81
CA ASP A 91 16.74 -6.18 -0.60
C ASP A 91 17.80 -6.38 0.46
N MET A 92 18.38 -5.31 0.92
CA MET A 92 19.34 -5.37 1.98
C MET A 92 18.65 -5.48 3.32
N THR A 93 19.36 -5.96 4.30
CA THR A 93 18.84 -5.97 5.65
C THR A 93 18.72 -4.55 6.15
N THR A 94 17.98 -4.38 7.20
CA THR A 94 17.83 -3.07 7.80
C THR A 94 19.19 -2.47 8.15
N HIS A 95 20.08 -3.30 8.66
CA HIS A 95 21.40 -2.85 9.03
C HIS A 95 22.16 -2.32 7.82
N GLN A 96 22.11 -3.05 6.72
CA GLN A 96 22.78 -2.63 5.50
C GLN A 96 22.19 -1.35 4.96
N LEU A 97 20.88 -1.20 5.06
CA LEU A 97 20.22 0.01 4.59
C LEU A 97 20.68 1.20 5.38
N LEU A 98 20.77 1.06 6.70
CA LEU A 98 21.22 2.17 7.54
C LEU A 98 22.66 2.54 7.24
N GLU A 99 23.50 1.56 6.99
CA GLU A 99 24.87 1.85 6.62
C GLU A 99 24.95 2.60 5.32
N GLU A 100 24.13 2.17 4.37
CA GLU A 100 24.12 2.80 3.06
C GLU A 100 23.70 4.25 3.18
N LEU A 101 22.68 4.52 3.96
CA LEU A 101 22.22 5.88 4.15
C LEU A 101 23.26 6.74 4.85
N ALA A 102 23.93 6.16 5.84
CA ALA A 102 24.98 6.88 6.55
C ALA A 102 26.11 7.26 5.61
N GLN A 103 26.48 6.34 4.71
CA GLN A 103 27.53 6.64 3.75
C GLN A 103 27.15 7.77 2.82
N ARG A 104 25.89 7.78 2.40
CA ARG A 104 25.43 8.85 1.51
C ARG A 104 25.48 10.20 2.19
N ILE A 105 25.10 10.20 3.45
CA ILE A 105 25.12 11.43 4.22
C ILE A 105 26.54 11.93 4.36
N ASP A 106 27.46 11.04 4.67
CA ASP A 106 28.85 11.40 4.79
C ASP A 106 29.38 11.96 3.49
N THR A 107 29.11 11.29 2.40
CA THR A 107 29.60 11.70 1.11
C THR A 107 29.06 13.04 0.70
N ASN A 108 27.78 13.26 0.97
CA ASN A 108 27.17 14.51 0.56
C ASN A 108 27.26 15.56 1.61
N GLY A 109 27.37 15.17 2.82
CA GLY A 109 27.28 16.05 3.93
C GLY A 109 28.53 16.59 4.34
N HIS A 110 29.60 15.97 4.04
CA HIS A 110 30.64 16.43 4.51
C HIS A 110 31.80 16.11 4.11
N ARG A 111 31.99 15.74 3.81
CA ARG A 111 32.95 15.42 3.44
C ARG A 111 33.24 15.69 2.32
N HIS A 112 32.80 16.12 1.87
CA HIS A 112 33.00 16.28 0.84
C HIS A 112 32.98 17.13 0.70
N PRO A 113 33.34 17.03 0.91
CA PRO A 113 33.67 17.60 0.73
C PRO A 113 34.01 17.83 0.38
#